data_c61522a4506fb00ee62ef40e138da93d
#
_entry.id   c61522a4506fb00ee62ef40e138da93d
#
_cell.length_a   1.000
_cell.length_b   1.000
_cell.length_c   1.000
_cell.angle_alpha   90.00
_cell.angle_beta   90.00
_cell.angle_gamma   90.00
#
_symmetry.space_group_name_H-M   'P 1'
#
loop_
_entity.id
_entity.type
_entity.pdbx_description
1 polymer ?
#
loop_
_entity_poly.entity_id
_entity_poly.type
_entity_poly.pdbx_seq_one_letter_code
_entity_poly.pdbx_strand_id
1 'polypeptide(L)'
;MQPMPDYSISVCEQLKALTASGSLQVDSAQMDVAKMLDRVLADLKRRKPAAKSSALGWMFAARKKPAETTKGLYIHGSVGRGKTMLMDMFFSMAPCQKKRRAHFFEFMTDVHNRIAAQRLKFKNGETKQADPIPPVAADLYAEAELLCFNEFTVTDIAD
;
A
#
# COMPACT_ATOMS: atom_id res chain seq x y z
N MET A 1 1.58 22.75 13.56
CA MET A 1 2.41 22.51 12.37
C MET A 1 3.28 21.31 12.72
N GLN A 2 2.89 20.09 12.33
CA GLN A 2 3.71 18.91 12.59
C GLN A 2 4.95 18.98 11.70
N PRO A 3 6.16 18.67 12.23
CA PRO A 3 7.36 18.64 11.41
C PRO A 3 7.16 17.61 10.30
N MET A 4 7.52 18.00 9.07
CA MET A 4 7.54 17.08 7.92
C MET A 4 8.44 15.91 8.28
N PRO A 5 8.02 14.66 8.05
CA PRO A 5 8.87 13.51 8.30
C PRO A 5 10.15 13.61 7.47
N ASP A 6 11.27 13.44 8.11
CA ASP A 6 12.59 13.41 7.46
C ASP A 6 12.68 12.11 6.63
N TYR A 7 12.44 12.22 5.32
CA TYR A 7 12.53 11.10 4.36
C TYR A 7 13.98 10.70 4.03
N SER A 8 14.98 11.23 4.77
CA SER A 8 16.40 10.94 4.55
C SER A 8 16.85 9.62 5.19
N ILE A 9 16.14 9.15 6.22
CA ILE A 9 16.51 7.94 6.97
C ILE A 9 15.88 6.72 6.31
N SER A 10 16.64 5.63 6.17
CA SER A 10 16.15 4.34 5.66
C SER A 10 15.61 3.45 6.79
N VAL A 11 14.81 2.43 6.44
CA VAL A 11 14.35 1.42 7.41
C VAL A 11 15.55 0.70 8.05
N CYS A 12 16.59 0.40 7.25
CA CYS A 12 17.82 -0.20 7.75
C CYS A 12 18.54 0.71 8.75
N GLU A 13 18.62 2.01 8.51
CA GLU A 13 19.27 2.97 9.42
C GLU A 13 18.50 3.10 10.73
N GLN A 14 17.17 3.20 10.67
CA GLN A 14 16.35 3.25 11.87
C GLN A 14 16.45 1.96 12.69
N LEU A 15 16.47 0.81 12.03
CA LEU A 15 16.64 -0.48 12.69
C LEU A 15 18.00 -0.59 13.39
N LYS A 16 19.08 -0.14 12.74
CA LYS A 16 20.43 -0.08 13.33
C LYS A 16 20.48 0.87 14.53
N ALA A 17 19.84 2.03 14.46
CA ALA A 17 19.80 2.98 15.57
C ALA A 17 19.11 2.39 16.80
N LEU A 18 17.98 1.67 16.62
CA LEU A 18 17.29 0.97 17.71
C LEU A 18 18.14 -0.16 18.31
N THR A 19 18.95 -0.84 17.50
CA THR A 19 19.89 -1.86 17.99
C THR A 19 21.01 -1.23 18.78
N ALA A 20 21.59 -0.15 18.29
CA ALA A 20 22.68 0.56 18.95
C ALA A 20 22.27 1.16 20.31
N SER A 21 21.01 1.57 20.45
CA SER A 21 20.46 2.04 21.74
C SER A 21 20.14 0.92 22.73
N GLY A 22 20.32 -0.35 22.35
CA GLY A 22 19.95 -1.50 23.17
C GLY A 22 18.45 -1.76 23.29
N SER A 23 17.63 -1.00 22.57
CA SER A 23 16.17 -1.11 22.62
C SER A 23 15.65 -2.32 21.85
N LEU A 24 16.45 -2.90 20.97
CA LEU A 24 16.06 -4.01 20.11
C LEU A 24 17.25 -4.95 19.84
N GLN A 25 16.99 -6.24 19.88
CA GLN A 25 17.91 -7.25 19.35
C GLN A 25 17.44 -7.64 17.94
N VAL A 26 18.25 -7.33 16.94
CA VAL A 26 17.93 -7.57 15.53
C VAL A 26 18.62 -8.82 15.05
N ASP A 27 17.89 -9.68 14.35
CA ASP A 27 18.45 -10.82 13.62
C ASP A 27 18.72 -10.47 12.14
N SER A 28 19.44 -11.34 11.46
CA SER A 28 19.78 -11.16 10.03
C SER A 28 18.53 -11.12 9.14
N ALA A 29 17.49 -11.88 9.45
CA ALA A 29 16.27 -11.92 8.68
C ALA A 29 15.53 -10.58 8.74
N GLN A 30 15.47 -9.92 9.90
CA GLN A 30 14.90 -8.57 10.03
C GLN A 30 15.67 -7.55 9.19
N MET A 31 17.01 -7.65 9.18
CA MET A 31 17.84 -6.76 8.37
C MET A 31 17.61 -6.99 6.86
N ASP A 32 17.42 -8.22 6.42
CA ASP A 32 17.16 -8.51 5.02
C ASP A 32 15.77 -8.00 4.59
N VAL A 33 14.76 -8.14 5.44
CA VAL A 33 13.43 -7.52 5.20
C VAL A 33 13.55 -5.99 5.14
N ALA A 34 14.30 -5.36 6.03
CA ALA A 34 14.53 -3.91 6.03
C ALA A 34 15.15 -3.44 4.70
N LYS A 35 16.15 -4.16 4.18
CA LYS A 35 16.75 -3.87 2.86
C LYS A 35 15.72 -3.98 1.72
N MET A 36 14.82 -4.97 1.77
CA MET A 36 13.75 -5.12 0.78
C MET A 36 12.76 -3.95 0.86
N LEU A 37 12.38 -3.53 2.08
CA LEU A 37 11.52 -2.38 2.29
C LEU A 37 12.15 -1.08 1.78
N ASP A 38 13.47 -0.89 1.99
CA ASP A 38 14.21 0.26 1.45
C ASP A 38 14.19 0.30 -0.08
N ARG A 39 14.25 -0.86 -0.76
CA ARG A 39 14.09 -0.94 -2.22
C ARG A 39 12.70 -0.49 -2.65
N VAL A 40 11.65 -0.93 -1.95
CA VAL A 40 10.27 -0.48 -2.23
C VAL A 40 10.13 1.03 -2.01
N LEU A 41 10.72 1.59 -0.94
CA LEU A 41 10.76 3.04 -0.71
C LEU A 41 11.44 3.78 -1.85
N ALA A 42 12.58 3.27 -2.34
CA ALA A 42 13.29 3.86 -3.47
C ALA A 42 12.44 3.83 -4.76
N ASP A 43 11.71 2.75 -5.00
CA ASP A 43 10.80 2.64 -6.14
C ASP A 43 9.62 3.61 -6.02
N LEU A 44 9.05 3.77 -4.83
CA LEU A 44 7.99 4.74 -4.58
C LEU A 44 8.47 6.19 -4.78
N LYS A 45 9.70 6.51 -4.34
CA LYS A 45 10.32 7.84 -4.54
C LYS A 45 10.55 8.16 -6.03
N ARG A 46 10.88 7.15 -6.84
CA ARG A 46 11.07 7.29 -8.30
C ARG A 46 9.76 7.48 -9.06
N ARG A 47 8.63 7.08 -8.50
CA ARG A 47 7.33 7.32 -9.10
C ARG A 47 7.06 8.83 -9.14
N LYS A 48 7.06 9.40 -10.33
CA LYS A 48 6.50 10.74 -10.53
C LYS A 48 5.00 10.65 -10.25
N PRO A 49 4.43 11.55 -9.43
CA PRO A 49 2.99 11.63 -9.30
C PRO A 49 2.39 11.71 -10.69
N ALA A 50 1.33 10.93 -10.94
CA ALA A 50 0.62 10.98 -12.22
C ALA A 50 0.23 12.44 -12.46
N ALA A 51 0.84 13.08 -13.46
CA ALA A 51 0.48 14.44 -13.83
C ALA A 51 -1.02 14.45 -14.09
N LYS A 52 -1.75 15.36 -13.42
CA LYS A 52 -3.17 15.59 -13.69
C LYS A 52 -3.29 15.74 -15.20
N SER A 53 -3.99 14.82 -15.85
CA SER A 53 -4.15 14.84 -17.31
C SER A 53 -4.84 16.14 -17.66
N SER A 54 -4.10 17.06 -18.27
CA SER A 54 -4.70 18.23 -18.94
C SER A 54 -5.62 17.70 -20.05
N ALA A 55 -6.67 18.44 -20.39
CA ALA A 55 -7.67 18.06 -21.40
C ALA A 55 -7.05 17.64 -22.77
N LEU A 56 -5.81 18.01 -23.06
CA LEU A 56 -5.03 17.56 -24.23
C LEU A 56 -4.28 16.23 -24.01
N GLY A 57 -4.08 15.78 -22.76
CA GLY A 57 -3.29 14.56 -22.46
C GLY A 57 -3.97 13.26 -22.89
N TRP A 58 -5.31 13.24 -22.99
CA TRP A 58 -6.05 12.04 -23.42
C TRP A 58 -5.84 11.72 -24.91
N MET A 59 -5.63 12.71 -25.77
CA MET A 59 -5.36 12.51 -27.20
C MET A 59 -4.02 11.83 -27.48
N PHE A 60 -3.07 11.93 -26.54
CA PHE A 60 -1.73 11.30 -26.63
C PHE A 60 -1.57 10.09 -25.70
N ALA A 61 -2.60 9.71 -24.97
CA ALA A 61 -2.56 8.62 -24.00
C ALA A 61 -2.38 7.23 -24.65
N ALA A 62 -2.71 7.07 -25.93
CA ALA A 62 -2.62 5.79 -26.66
C ALA A 62 -1.18 5.25 -26.86
N ARG A 63 -0.14 6.03 -26.50
CA ARG A 63 1.29 5.66 -26.63
C ARG A 63 2.09 5.64 -25.34
N LYS A 64 1.49 5.91 -24.19
CA LYS A 64 2.22 5.81 -22.92
C LYS A 64 2.36 4.33 -22.57
N LYS A 65 3.62 3.84 -22.50
CA LYS A 65 3.95 2.58 -21.84
C LYS A 65 3.25 2.56 -20.47
N PRO A 66 2.64 1.42 -20.08
CA PRO A 66 2.08 1.30 -18.74
C PRO A 66 3.15 1.71 -17.73
N ALA A 67 2.80 2.61 -16.82
CA ALA A 67 3.72 3.03 -15.77
C ALA A 67 4.19 1.77 -15.04
N GLU A 68 5.52 1.60 -14.88
CA GLU A 68 6.06 0.48 -14.12
C GLU A 68 5.41 0.48 -12.74
N THR A 69 4.67 -0.58 -12.46
CA THR A 69 4.03 -0.76 -11.15
C THR A 69 5.09 -1.16 -10.14
N THR A 70 5.19 -0.43 -9.03
CA THR A 70 6.02 -0.84 -7.90
C THR A 70 5.52 -2.17 -7.37
N LYS A 71 6.40 -3.18 -7.31
CA LYS A 71 6.06 -4.47 -6.72
C LYS A 71 5.92 -4.30 -5.22
N GLY A 72 4.84 -4.84 -4.63
CA GLY A 72 4.66 -4.93 -3.19
C GLY A 72 5.58 -5.98 -2.57
N LEU A 73 5.61 -6.02 -1.23
CA LEU A 73 6.36 -6.99 -0.45
C LEU A 73 5.39 -7.76 0.46
N TYR A 74 5.49 -9.09 0.43
CA TYR A 74 4.80 -9.97 1.36
C TYR A 74 5.81 -10.51 2.38
N ILE A 75 5.57 -10.20 3.67
CA ILE A 75 6.44 -10.59 4.78
C ILE A 75 5.74 -11.67 5.59
N HIS A 76 6.33 -12.86 5.66
CA HIS A 76 5.82 -13.98 6.44
C HIS A 76 6.84 -14.43 7.49
N GLY A 77 6.36 -15.14 8.49
CA GLY A 77 7.20 -15.68 9.58
C GLY A 77 6.41 -15.78 10.89
N SER A 78 7.01 -16.41 11.90
CA SER A 78 6.37 -16.62 13.21
C SER A 78 6.01 -15.30 13.92
N VAL A 79 5.06 -15.39 14.85
CA VAL A 79 4.64 -14.25 15.69
C VAL A 79 5.84 -13.76 16.54
N GLY A 80 5.86 -12.46 16.84
CA GLY A 80 6.91 -11.87 17.66
C GLY A 80 8.22 -11.52 16.92
N ARG A 81 8.32 -11.78 15.61
CA ARG A 81 9.53 -11.51 14.80
C ARG A 81 9.65 -10.07 14.31
N GLY A 82 8.88 -9.13 14.84
CA GLY A 82 9.00 -7.71 14.49
C GLY A 82 8.43 -7.30 13.13
N LYS A 83 7.60 -8.14 12.46
CA LYS A 83 7.00 -7.82 11.15
C LYS A 83 6.21 -6.52 11.17
N THR A 84 5.36 -6.36 12.18
CA THR A 84 4.53 -5.14 12.36
C THR A 84 5.40 -3.91 12.56
N MET A 85 6.44 -4.00 13.37
CA MET A 85 7.39 -2.91 13.60
C MET A 85 8.07 -2.45 12.29
N LEU A 86 8.57 -3.41 11.49
CA LEU A 86 9.21 -3.11 10.20
C LEU A 86 8.21 -2.48 9.22
N MET A 87 6.97 -2.95 9.20
CA MET A 87 5.91 -2.36 8.39
C MET A 87 5.57 -0.93 8.87
N ASP A 88 5.56 -0.68 10.18
CA ASP A 88 5.29 0.66 10.74
C ASP A 88 6.38 1.66 10.39
N MET A 89 7.65 1.24 10.47
CA MET A 89 8.78 2.05 10.00
C MET A 89 8.63 2.38 8.51
N PHE A 90 8.39 1.38 7.68
CA PHE A 90 8.18 1.56 6.24
C PHE A 90 7.00 2.50 5.96
N PHE A 91 5.85 2.27 6.61
CA PHE A 91 4.65 3.07 6.43
C PHE A 91 4.88 4.54 6.79
N SER A 92 5.60 4.82 7.87
CA SER A 92 5.94 6.19 8.28
C SER A 92 6.81 6.90 7.23
N MET A 93 7.75 6.19 6.62
CA MET A 93 8.73 6.71 5.65
C MET A 93 8.22 6.74 4.21
N ALA A 94 7.12 6.06 3.89
CA ALA A 94 6.60 6.00 2.54
C ALA A 94 6.18 7.38 2.03
N PRO A 95 6.69 7.84 0.86
CA PRO A 95 6.49 9.20 0.34
C PRO A 95 5.12 9.37 -0.36
N CYS A 96 4.15 8.53 -0.04
CA CYS A 96 2.81 8.57 -0.57
C CYS A 96 1.95 9.51 0.27
N GLN A 97 1.20 10.43 -0.37
CA GLN A 97 0.26 11.30 0.33
C GLN A 97 -0.98 10.54 0.81
N LYS A 98 -1.43 9.59 -0.02
CA LYS A 98 -2.58 8.73 0.27
C LYS A 98 -2.08 7.34 0.59
N LYS A 99 -2.01 7.02 1.87
CA LYS A 99 -1.59 5.69 2.34
C LYS A 99 -2.55 5.19 3.42
N ARG A 100 -2.93 3.93 3.32
CA ARG A 100 -3.86 3.27 4.24
C ARG A 100 -3.18 2.06 4.88
N ARG A 101 -3.33 1.96 6.20
CA ARG A 101 -2.98 0.78 6.99
C ARG A 101 -4.28 0.19 7.53
N ALA A 102 -4.46 -1.11 7.39
CA ALA A 102 -5.64 -1.81 7.87
C ALA A 102 -5.30 -3.27 8.24
N HIS A 103 -6.13 -3.88 9.06
CA HIS A 103 -6.17 -5.34 9.12
C HIS A 103 -6.82 -5.89 7.85
N PHE A 104 -6.28 -6.99 7.34
CA PHE A 104 -6.78 -7.55 6.07
C PHE A 104 -8.26 -7.87 6.13
N PHE A 105 -8.74 -8.43 7.24
CA PHE A 105 -10.15 -8.72 7.45
C PHE A 105 -11.05 -7.48 7.38
N GLU A 106 -10.65 -6.37 7.99
CA GLU A 106 -11.41 -5.12 7.95
C GLU A 106 -11.46 -4.55 6.53
N PHE A 107 -10.34 -4.66 5.81
CA PHE A 107 -10.26 -4.23 4.41
C PHE A 107 -11.20 -5.06 3.53
N MET A 108 -11.21 -6.39 3.68
CA MET A 108 -12.09 -7.26 2.91
C MET A 108 -13.56 -7.03 3.24
N THR A 109 -13.90 -6.76 4.50
CA THR A 109 -15.26 -6.36 4.88
C THR A 109 -15.70 -5.08 4.18
N ASP A 110 -14.84 -4.06 4.11
CA ASP A 110 -15.09 -2.83 3.36
C ASP A 110 -15.28 -3.11 1.86
N VAL A 111 -14.43 -3.94 1.25
CA VAL A 111 -14.54 -4.36 -0.16
C VAL A 111 -15.88 -5.05 -0.42
N HIS A 112 -16.27 -6.02 0.40
CA HIS A 112 -17.52 -6.76 0.24
C HIS A 112 -18.74 -5.84 0.36
N ASN A 113 -18.73 -4.90 1.31
CA ASN A 113 -19.79 -3.91 1.47
C ASN A 113 -19.93 -3.01 0.23
N ARG A 114 -18.80 -2.56 -0.35
CA ARG A 114 -18.80 -1.74 -1.57
C ARG A 114 -19.29 -2.54 -2.77
N ILE A 115 -18.91 -3.80 -2.90
CA ILE A 115 -19.40 -4.71 -3.95
C ILE A 115 -20.94 -4.88 -3.84
N ALA A 116 -21.45 -5.11 -2.62
CA ALA A 116 -22.88 -5.24 -2.38
C ALA A 116 -23.63 -3.95 -2.77
N ALA A 117 -23.09 -2.79 -2.39
CA ALA A 117 -23.66 -1.50 -2.75
C ALA A 117 -23.69 -1.26 -4.28
N GLN A 118 -22.61 -1.63 -4.99
CA GLN A 118 -22.59 -1.51 -6.47
C GLN A 118 -23.58 -2.47 -7.14
N ARG A 119 -23.74 -3.69 -6.65
CA ARG A 119 -24.75 -4.64 -7.13
C ARG A 119 -26.16 -4.09 -6.94
N LEU A 120 -26.45 -3.43 -5.80
CA LEU A 120 -27.73 -2.81 -5.54
C LEU A 120 -28.00 -1.64 -6.51
N LYS A 121 -27.03 -0.78 -6.77
CA LYS A 121 -27.13 0.29 -7.75
C LYS A 121 -27.46 -0.24 -9.16
N PHE A 122 -26.81 -1.34 -9.57
CA PHE A 122 -27.10 -1.99 -10.84
C PHE A 122 -28.54 -2.53 -10.88
N LYS A 123 -28.98 -3.21 -9.81
CA LYS A 123 -30.35 -3.74 -9.71
C LYS A 123 -31.42 -2.64 -9.76
N ASN A 124 -31.12 -1.47 -9.18
CA ASN A 124 -32.01 -0.31 -9.19
C ASN A 124 -31.97 0.49 -10.51
N GLY A 125 -31.12 0.13 -11.46
CA GLY A 125 -30.98 0.87 -12.73
C GLY A 125 -30.17 2.17 -12.60
N GLU A 126 -29.52 2.41 -11.45
CA GLU A 126 -28.72 3.61 -11.19
C GLU A 126 -27.36 3.59 -11.93
N THR A 127 -26.91 2.41 -12.35
CA THR A 127 -25.71 2.22 -13.17
C THR A 127 -25.94 1.16 -14.23
N LYS A 128 -25.23 1.27 -15.35
CA LYS A 128 -25.19 0.25 -16.41
C LYS A 128 -24.06 -0.77 -16.22
N GLN A 129 -23.19 -0.54 -15.23
CA GLN A 129 -22.03 -1.39 -14.94
C GLN A 129 -22.48 -2.63 -14.16
N ALA A 130 -22.56 -3.78 -14.84
CA ALA A 130 -22.96 -5.05 -14.24
C ALA A 130 -21.88 -5.65 -13.33
N ASP A 131 -20.58 -5.51 -13.71
CA ASP A 131 -19.46 -5.97 -12.91
C ASP A 131 -19.14 -4.93 -11.81
N PRO A 132 -19.28 -5.27 -10.52
CA PRO A 132 -19.02 -4.35 -9.42
C PRO A 132 -17.52 -4.14 -9.14
N ILE A 133 -16.63 -5.00 -9.63
CA ILE A 133 -15.21 -4.97 -9.28
C ILE A 133 -14.48 -3.72 -9.81
N PRO A 134 -14.60 -3.33 -11.10
CA PRO A 134 -13.89 -2.17 -11.62
C PRO A 134 -14.19 -0.86 -10.88
N PRO A 135 -15.47 -0.48 -10.59
CA PRO A 135 -15.73 0.74 -9.85
C PRO A 135 -15.23 0.70 -8.41
N VAL A 136 -15.36 -0.45 -7.71
CA VAL A 136 -14.83 -0.60 -6.34
C VAL A 136 -13.30 -0.48 -6.32
N ALA A 137 -12.63 -1.11 -7.27
CA ALA A 137 -11.16 -1.01 -7.40
C ALA A 137 -10.72 0.43 -7.70
N ALA A 138 -11.47 1.16 -8.54
CA ALA A 138 -11.18 2.56 -8.85
C ALA A 138 -11.33 3.46 -7.62
N ASP A 139 -12.37 3.25 -6.81
CA ASP A 139 -12.60 3.99 -5.56
C ASP A 139 -11.46 3.74 -4.56
N LEU A 140 -11.09 2.47 -4.34
CA LEU A 140 -9.99 2.10 -3.45
C LEU A 140 -8.65 2.68 -3.92
N TYR A 141 -8.39 2.66 -5.22
CA TYR A 141 -7.18 3.26 -5.79
C TYR A 141 -7.15 4.79 -5.63
N ALA A 142 -8.30 5.46 -5.71
CA ALA A 142 -8.41 6.89 -5.46
C ALA A 142 -8.20 7.26 -3.99
N GLU A 143 -8.52 6.35 -3.06
CA GLU A 143 -8.35 6.53 -1.62
C GLU A 143 -6.92 6.31 -1.15
N ALA A 144 -6.20 5.33 -1.73
CA ALA A 144 -4.85 4.98 -1.29
C ALA A 144 -3.94 4.55 -2.44
N GLU A 145 -2.77 5.18 -2.53
CA GLU A 145 -1.67 4.81 -3.43
C GLU A 145 -0.81 3.68 -2.83
N LEU A 146 -0.83 3.56 -1.50
CA LEU A 146 -0.14 2.53 -0.74
C LEU A 146 -1.10 1.89 0.27
N LEU A 147 -1.20 0.56 0.19
CA LEU A 147 -1.94 -0.26 1.16
C LEU A 147 -0.94 -1.11 1.95
N CYS A 148 -1.01 -1.04 3.28
CA CYS A 148 -0.24 -1.90 4.18
C CYS A 148 -1.19 -2.73 5.03
N PHE A 149 -1.08 -4.04 4.94
CA PHE A 149 -1.95 -4.97 5.65
C PHE A 149 -1.23 -5.66 6.80
N ASN A 150 -1.85 -5.64 7.97
CA ASN A 150 -1.53 -6.54 9.08
C ASN A 150 -2.33 -7.84 8.90
N GLU A 151 -1.74 -8.94 9.37
CA GLU A 151 -2.43 -10.23 9.47
C GLU A 151 -3.11 -10.65 8.16
N PHE A 152 -2.33 -10.61 7.07
CA PHE A 152 -2.82 -11.06 5.78
C PHE A 152 -3.07 -12.57 5.83
N THR A 153 -4.32 -12.92 6.12
CA THR A 153 -4.78 -14.31 6.20
C THR A 153 -6.01 -14.45 5.32
N VAL A 154 -5.91 -15.31 4.32
CA VAL A 154 -7.07 -15.71 3.50
C VAL A 154 -7.67 -16.94 4.16
N THR A 155 -8.86 -16.82 4.70
CA THR A 155 -9.56 -17.89 5.42
C THR A 155 -10.74 -18.44 4.67
N ASP A 156 -11.26 -17.71 3.70
CA ASP A 156 -12.39 -18.11 2.86
C ASP A 156 -12.00 -18.07 1.38
N ILE A 157 -12.60 -18.96 0.58
CA ILE A 157 -12.44 -18.97 -0.90
C ILE A 157 -13.00 -17.67 -1.53
N ALA A 158 -13.90 -16.99 -0.84
CA ALA A 158 -14.51 -15.75 -1.30
C ALA A 158 -13.67 -14.48 -1.01
N ASP A 159 -12.57 -14.61 -0.23
CA ASP A 159 -11.68 -13.51 0.13
C ASP A 159 -10.64 -13.16 -1.01
#